data_bf5fc2a7c29f2dee5b12f48fea7d865b
#
_entry.id   bf5fc2a7c29f2dee5b12f48fea7d865b
#
_cell.length_a   1.000
_cell.length_b   1.000
_cell.length_c   1.000
_cell.angle_alpha   90.00
_cell.angle_beta   90.00
_cell.angle_gamma   90.00
#
_symmetry.space_group_name_H-M   'P 1'
#
loop_
_entity.id
_entity.type
_entity.pdbx_description
1 polymer ?
#
loop_
_entity_poly.entity_id
_entity_poly.type
_entity_poly.pdbx_seq_one_letter_code
_entity_poly.pdbx_strand_id
1 'polypeptide(L)'
;MKTRNLLFPIALIAVAVIFQSSVLLNDNKSVAGDLNIPENVKSVLDNKCFGCHNMESQSDKAKDKLLLDKLGDLSKTKLIAKLGDIAEVAGEGSMPPEKFLEQKPEKKLTEDEQKLLVDWAEKAADGMLD
;
A
#
# COMPACT_ATOMS: atom_id res chain seq x y z
N MET A 1 82.16 -7.54 -5.53
CA MET A 1 81.76 -8.91 -5.81
C MET A 1 80.34 -9.11 -5.43
N LYS A 2 79.55 -9.31 -6.45
CA LYS A 2 78.18 -9.88 -6.49
C LYS A 2 77.22 -9.53 -5.37
N THR A 3 76.56 -8.42 -5.53
CA THR A 3 75.29 -8.10 -4.91
C THR A 3 74.19 -8.88 -5.63
N ARG A 4 73.54 -9.79 -4.89
CA ARG A 4 72.39 -10.50 -5.40
C ARG A 4 71.15 -9.76 -4.98
N ASN A 5 70.61 -9.07 -5.91
CA ASN A 5 69.27 -8.44 -5.75
C ASN A 5 68.22 -9.53 -5.54
N LEU A 6 67.71 -9.59 -4.34
CA LEU A 6 66.56 -10.39 -4.02
C LEU A 6 65.30 -9.60 -4.36
N LEU A 7 64.81 -9.86 -5.54
CA LEU A 7 63.50 -9.33 -5.97
C LEU A 7 62.41 -10.04 -5.19
N PHE A 8 61.79 -9.31 -4.26
CA PHE A 8 60.57 -9.74 -3.65
C PHE A 8 59.42 -9.49 -4.65
N PRO A 9 58.71 -10.52 -5.06
CA PRO A 9 57.44 -10.28 -5.73
C PRO A 9 56.44 -9.86 -4.68
N ILE A 10 56.03 -8.62 -4.71
CA ILE A 10 54.91 -8.12 -3.97
C ILE A 10 53.67 -8.74 -4.62
N ALA A 11 53.17 -9.77 -4.00
CA ALA A 11 51.86 -10.31 -4.35
C ALA A 11 50.80 -9.28 -3.98
N LEU A 12 50.35 -8.54 -4.97
CA LEU A 12 49.18 -7.68 -4.88
C LEU A 12 47.95 -8.60 -4.74
N ILE A 13 47.60 -8.86 -3.50
CA ILE A 13 46.26 -9.46 -3.24
C ILE A 13 45.26 -8.35 -3.41
N ALA A 14 44.73 -8.29 -4.60
CA ALA A 14 43.53 -7.50 -4.88
C ALA A 14 42.36 -8.18 -4.15
N VAL A 15 42.07 -7.72 -2.95
CA VAL A 15 40.79 -8.01 -2.28
C VAL A 15 39.74 -7.26 -2.99
N ALA A 16 39.18 -7.87 -4.01
CA ALA A 16 37.95 -7.44 -4.62
C ALA A 16 36.81 -7.74 -3.64
N VAL A 17 36.58 -6.81 -2.72
CA VAL A 17 35.34 -6.82 -1.93
C VAL A 17 34.22 -6.44 -2.86
N ILE A 18 33.63 -7.45 -3.47
CA ILE A 18 32.40 -7.29 -4.23
C ILE A 18 31.27 -7.12 -3.22
N PHE A 19 31.06 -5.88 -2.81
CA PHE A 19 29.84 -5.48 -2.16
C PHE A 19 28.70 -5.43 -3.20
N GLN A 20 28.24 -6.59 -3.62
CA GLN A 20 27.01 -6.71 -4.38
C GLN A 20 25.89 -7.19 -3.46
N SER A 21 25.55 -6.38 -2.50
CA SER A 21 24.28 -6.52 -1.80
C SER A 21 23.29 -5.51 -2.38
N SER A 22 23.08 -5.57 -3.69
CA SER A 22 21.87 -5.02 -4.28
C SER A 22 20.75 -6.00 -3.99
N VAL A 23 20.27 -6.02 -2.77
CA VAL A 23 18.93 -6.52 -2.49
C VAL A 23 17.99 -5.52 -3.15
N LEU A 24 17.78 -5.70 -4.43
CA LEU A 24 16.64 -5.14 -5.10
C LEU A 24 15.42 -5.81 -4.47
N LEU A 25 14.87 -5.17 -3.45
CA LEU A 25 13.51 -5.44 -3.02
C LEU A 25 12.64 -5.12 -4.23
N ASN A 26 12.38 -6.13 -5.03
CA ASN A 26 11.48 -6.04 -6.16
C ASN A 26 10.05 -6.10 -5.59
N ASP A 27 9.65 -5.01 -4.93
CA ASP A 27 8.34 -4.83 -4.28
C ASP A 27 7.21 -4.57 -5.30
N ASN A 28 7.47 -4.90 -6.57
CA ASN A 28 6.52 -4.70 -7.66
C ASN A 28 5.61 -5.91 -7.92
N LYS A 29 5.60 -6.89 -7.02
CA LYS A 29 4.63 -7.98 -7.15
C LYS A 29 3.25 -7.43 -6.78
N SER A 30 2.39 -7.26 -7.77
CA SER A 30 0.97 -7.01 -7.56
C SER A 30 0.39 -8.11 -6.64
N VAL A 31 -0.36 -7.74 -5.63
CA VAL A 31 -1.10 -8.67 -4.76
C VAL A 31 -2.51 -8.94 -5.28
N ALA A 32 -2.75 -8.72 -6.59
CA ALA A 32 -4.00 -9.06 -7.25
C ALA A 32 -4.33 -10.54 -7.02
N GLY A 33 -5.16 -10.83 -6.06
CA GLY A 33 -5.55 -12.18 -5.65
C GLY A 33 -5.45 -12.45 -4.15
N ASP A 34 -4.67 -11.67 -3.42
CA ASP A 34 -4.52 -11.85 -1.97
C ASP A 34 -5.48 -10.98 -1.14
N LEU A 35 -6.05 -9.90 -1.74
CA LEU A 35 -7.02 -9.05 -1.06
C LEU A 35 -8.42 -9.64 -1.13
N ASN A 36 -8.87 -10.24 -0.05
CA ASN A 36 -10.26 -10.68 0.10
C ASN A 36 -11.12 -9.53 0.64
N ILE A 37 -12.12 -9.11 -0.14
CA ILE A 37 -13.12 -8.12 0.27
C ILE A 37 -14.44 -8.86 0.48
N PRO A 38 -14.87 -9.08 1.74
CA PRO A 38 -16.16 -9.71 2.03
C PRO A 38 -17.34 -8.93 1.41
N GLU A 39 -18.40 -9.61 1.04
CA GLU A 39 -19.54 -9.00 0.34
C GLU A 39 -20.19 -7.83 1.12
N ASN A 40 -20.28 -7.95 2.44
CA ASN A 40 -20.80 -6.87 3.29
C ASN A 40 -19.89 -5.63 3.28
N VAL A 41 -18.59 -5.81 3.28
CA VAL A 41 -17.60 -4.72 3.16
C VAL A 41 -17.69 -4.09 1.77
N LYS A 42 -17.72 -4.94 0.73
CA LYS A 42 -17.85 -4.48 -0.65
C LYS A 42 -19.11 -3.64 -0.84
N SER A 43 -20.22 -4.05 -0.27
CA SER A 43 -21.48 -3.30 -0.34
C SER A 43 -21.37 -1.89 0.26
N VAL A 44 -20.68 -1.75 1.39
CA VAL A 44 -20.43 -0.43 2.00
C VAL A 44 -19.50 0.41 1.12
N LEU A 45 -18.39 -0.16 0.67
CA LEU A 45 -17.45 0.54 -0.21
C LEU A 45 -18.13 1.03 -1.49
N ASP A 46 -18.90 0.17 -2.15
CA ASP A 46 -19.61 0.51 -3.38
C ASP A 46 -20.64 1.63 -3.15
N ASN A 47 -21.36 1.58 -2.05
CA ASN A 47 -22.40 2.57 -1.75
C ASN A 47 -21.85 3.91 -1.26
N LYS A 48 -20.82 3.90 -0.42
CA LYS A 48 -20.36 5.10 0.30
C LYS A 48 -19.11 5.75 -0.30
N CYS A 49 -18.24 4.97 -0.95
CA CYS A 49 -16.89 5.38 -1.34
C CYS A 49 -16.66 5.37 -2.85
N PHE A 50 -17.12 4.32 -3.54
CA PHE A 50 -16.78 4.04 -4.93
C PHE A 50 -17.19 5.16 -5.90
N GLY A 51 -18.27 5.88 -5.64
CA GLY A 51 -18.70 6.98 -6.49
C GLY A 51 -17.65 8.09 -6.71
N CYS A 52 -16.74 8.26 -5.74
CA CYS A 52 -15.65 9.24 -5.82
C CYS A 52 -14.27 8.58 -6.00
N HIS A 53 -14.07 7.36 -5.52
CA HIS A 53 -12.79 6.66 -5.47
C HIS A 53 -12.67 5.56 -6.53
N ASN A 54 -12.84 5.92 -7.80
CA ASN A 54 -12.65 5.03 -8.97
C ASN A 54 -12.04 5.81 -10.14
N MET A 55 -11.56 5.10 -11.15
CA MET A 55 -10.89 5.68 -12.33
C MET A 55 -11.78 6.66 -13.13
N GLU A 56 -13.10 6.45 -13.15
CA GLU A 56 -14.04 7.25 -13.92
C GLU A 56 -14.62 8.45 -13.13
N SER A 57 -14.23 8.57 -11.85
CA SER A 57 -14.71 9.66 -11.00
C SER A 57 -14.32 11.03 -11.55
N GLN A 58 -15.21 12.01 -11.38
CA GLN A 58 -14.95 13.42 -11.69
C GLN A 58 -14.10 14.12 -10.61
N SER A 59 -13.83 13.46 -9.48
CA SER A 59 -13.04 14.00 -8.39
C SER A 59 -11.57 13.58 -8.52
N ASP A 60 -10.75 14.41 -9.15
CA ASP A 60 -9.31 14.14 -9.24
C ASP A 60 -8.67 14.00 -7.85
N LYS A 61 -9.09 14.84 -6.91
CA LYS A 61 -8.62 14.76 -5.51
C LYS A 61 -8.91 13.41 -4.86
N ALA A 62 -10.07 12.82 -5.12
CA ALA A 62 -10.41 11.50 -4.59
C ALA A 62 -9.58 10.40 -5.27
N LYS A 63 -9.44 10.48 -6.61
CA LYS A 63 -8.63 9.54 -7.39
C LYS A 63 -7.16 9.52 -6.95
N ASP A 64 -6.59 10.70 -6.70
CA ASP A 64 -5.19 10.83 -6.24
C ASP A 64 -4.97 10.18 -4.87
N LYS A 65 -6.00 10.10 -4.04
CA LYS A 65 -5.90 9.51 -2.70
C LYS A 65 -6.11 8.01 -2.71
N LEU A 66 -7.15 7.55 -3.40
CA LEU A 66 -7.55 6.14 -3.39
C LEU A 66 -8.31 5.79 -4.67
N LEU A 67 -7.93 4.67 -5.28
CA LEU A 67 -8.66 4.02 -6.37
C LEU A 67 -9.06 2.61 -5.92
N LEU A 68 -10.32 2.44 -5.56
CA LEU A 68 -10.84 1.16 -5.07
C LEU A 68 -10.80 0.05 -6.13
N ASP A 69 -11.01 0.42 -7.39
CA ASP A 69 -10.92 -0.47 -8.56
C ASP A 69 -9.46 -0.85 -8.92
N LYS A 70 -8.48 -0.27 -8.22
CA LYS A 70 -7.05 -0.53 -8.42
C LYS A 70 -6.32 -1.08 -7.18
N LEU A 71 -7.04 -1.36 -6.10
CA LEU A 71 -6.43 -1.90 -4.89
C LEU A 71 -5.63 -3.19 -5.17
N GLY A 72 -6.20 -4.10 -5.96
CA GLY A 72 -5.55 -5.36 -6.30
C GLY A 72 -4.31 -5.21 -7.19
N ASP A 73 -4.14 -4.07 -7.86
CA ASP A 73 -2.99 -3.79 -8.73
C ASP A 73 -1.79 -3.21 -7.94
N LEU A 74 -1.99 -2.90 -6.66
CA LEU A 74 -0.96 -2.30 -5.82
C LEU A 74 0.09 -3.32 -5.37
N SER A 75 1.31 -2.85 -5.12
CA SER A 75 2.29 -3.65 -4.38
C SER A 75 1.82 -3.86 -2.94
N LYS A 76 2.31 -4.92 -2.28
CA LYS A 76 1.97 -5.28 -0.90
C LYS A 76 2.09 -4.07 0.05
N THR A 77 3.22 -3.37 0.01
CA THR A 77 3.47 -2.20 0.86
C THR A 77 2.48 -1.06 0.61
N LYS A 78 2.18 -0.78 -0.66
CA LYS A 78 1.20 0.26 -1.02
C LYS A 78 -0.22 -0.14 -0.61
N LEU A 79 -0.58 -1.40 -0.77
CA LEU A 79 -1.89 -1.90 -0.36
C LEU A 79 -2.08 -1.81 1.14
N ILE A 80 -1.09 -2.23 1.95
CA ILE A 80 -1.11 -2.08 3.41
C ILE A 80 -1.30 -0.62 3.80
N ALA A 81 -0.56 0.31 3.19
CA ALA A 81 -0.73 1.74 3.45
C ALA A 81 -2.15 2.23 3.11
N LYS A 82 -2.72 1.80 1.97
CA LYS A 82 -4.08 2.18 1.59
C LYS A 82 -5.16 1.58 2.49
N LEU A 83 -4.96 0.36 2.98
CA LEU A 83 -5.85 -0.23 3.98
C LEU A 83 -5.79 0.55 5.30
N GLY A 84 -4.61 0.98 5.73
CA GLY A 84 -4.44 1.88 6.87
C GLY A 84 -5.18 3.21 6.68
N ASP A 85 -5.03 3.86 5.52
CA ASP A 85 -5.75 5.09 5.17
C ASP A 85 -7.28 4.89 5.25
N ILE A 86 -7.79 3.74 4.75
CA ILE A 86 -9.23 3.40 4.81
C ILE A 86 -9.70 3.25 6.26
N ALA A 87 -8.95 2.51 7.08
CA ALA A 87 -9.29 2.30 8.50
C ALA A 87 -9.34 3.63 9.25
N GLU A 88 -8.34 4.50 9.05
CA GLU A 88 -8.25 5.81 9.69
C GLU A 88 -9.45 6.69 9.32
N VAL A 89 -9.69 6.94 8.03
CA VAL A 89 -10.75 7.87 7.59
C VAL A 89 -12.15 7.34 7.88
N ALA A 90 -12.36 6.02 7.89
CA ALA A 90 -13.62 5.40 8.28
C ALA A 90 -13.84 5.53 9.80
N GLY A 91 -12.81 5.23 10.60
CA GLY A 91 -12.87 5.30 12.06
C GLY A 91 -13.10 6.72 12.57
N GLU A 92 -12.46 7.70 11.95
CA GLU A 92 -12.64 9.13 12.28
C GLU A 92 -13.96 9.71 11.76
N GLY A 93 -14.62 9.03 10.83
CA GLY A 93 -15.80 9.54 10.14
C GLY A 93 -15.49 10.76 9.25
N SER A 94 -14.24 10.93 8.83
CA SER A 94 -13.78 12.01 7.96
C SER A 94 -14.14 11.80 6.49
N MET A 95 -14.56 10.59 6.12
CA MET A 95 -15.10 10.22 4.82
C MET A 95 -16.47 9.55 4.94
N PRO A 96 -17.40 9.87 4.03
CA PRO A 96 -17.38 10.93 3.00
C PRO A 96 -17.26 12.35 3.60
N PRO A 97 -16.70 13.33 2.83
CA PRO A 97 -16.49 14.68 3.34
C PRO A 97 -17.79 15.40 3.75
N GLU A 98 -17.74 16.22 4.79
CA GLU A 98 -18.91 16.93 5.34
C GLU A 98 -19.70 17.71 4.26
N LYS A 99 -19.00 18.47 3.41
CA LYS A 99 -19.64 19.21 2.32
C LYS A 99 -20.42 18.32 1.33
N PHE A 100 -19.97 17.10 1.11
CA PHE A 100 -20.68 16.13 0.29
C PHE A 100 -21.91 15.60 1.04
N LEU A 101 -21.79 15.37 2.34
CA LEU A 101 -22.88 14.88 3.19
C LEU A 101 -23.99 15.90 3.40
N GLU A 102 -23.72 17.21 3.27
CA GLU A 102 -24.75 18.24 3.25
C GLU A 102 -25.76 18.03 2.11
N GLN A 103 -25.29 17.51 0.98
CA GLN A 103 -26.12 17.24 -0.21
C GLN A 103 -26.60 15.78 -0.28
N LYS A 104 -25.88 14.88 0.35
CA LYS A 104 -26.08 13.42 0.29
C LYS A 104 -25.97 12.80 1.70
N PRO A 105 -26.84 13.18 2.64
CA PRO A 105 -26.76 12.72 4.03
C PRO A 105 -26.89 11.20 4.15
N GLU A 106 -27.56 10.53 3.23
CA GLU A 106 -27.70 9.07 3.17
C GLU A 106 -26.35 8.34 2.90
N LYS A 107 -25.34 9.09 2.46
CA LYS A 107 -24.01 8.54 2.23
C LYS A 107 -23.13 8.53 3.50
N LYS A 108 -23.59 9.12 4.59
CA LYS A 108 -22.88 9.05 5.86
C LYS A 108 -22.74 7.60 6.31
N LEU A 109 -21.55 7.23 6.79
CA LEU A 109 -21.33 5.93 7.41
C LEU A 109 -22.08 5.85 8.73
N THR A 110 -22.74 4.73 8.99
CA THR A 110 -23.22 4.39 10.32
C THR A 110 -22.08 3.91 11.20
N GLU A 111 -22.27 3.85 12.50
CA GLU A 111 -21.25 3.33 13.42
C GLU A 111 -20.88 1.87 13.10
N ASP A 112 -21.88 1.06 12.73
CA ASP A 112 -21.66 -0.34 12.33
C ASP A 112 -20.86 -0.43 11.02
N GLU A 113 -21.14 0.42 10.03
CA GLU A 113 -20.38 0.49 8.78
C GLU A 113 -18.95 0.98 9.01
N GLN A 114 -18.74 1.97 9.87
CA GLN A 114 -17.40 2.43 10.27
C GLN A 114 -16.60 1.28 10.89
N LYS A 115 -17.18 0.63 11.90
CA LYS A 115 -16.54 -0.51 12.57
C LYS A 115 -16.23 -1.63 11.58
N LEU A 116 -17.15 -1.97 10.69
CA LEU A 116 -16.97 -3.02 9.68
C LEU A 116 -15.78 -2.71 8.76
N LEU A 117 -15.66 -1.47 8.28
CA LEU A 117 -14.56 -1.04 7.42
C LEU A 117 -13.22 -1.04 8.15
N VAL A 118 -13.18 -0.55 9.39
CA VAL A 118 -11.97 -0.55 10.23
C VAL A 118 -11.50 -1.97 10.47
N ASP A 119 -12.38 -2.83 11.01
CA ASP A 119 -12.06 -4.22 11.34
C ASP A 119 -11.55 -5.00 10.11
N TRP A 120 -12.17 -4.78 8.95
CA TRP A 120 -11.75 -5.42 7.71
C TRP A 120 -10.38 -4.91 7.25
N ALA A 121 -10.20 -3.60 7.19
CA ALA A 121 -8.99 -3.01 6.63
C ALA A 121 -7.76 -3.33 7.49
N GLU A 122 -7.89 -3.24 8.82
CA GLU A 122 -6.83 -3.61 9.76
C GLU A 122 -6.49 -5.10 9.63
N LYS A 123 -7.49 -5.98 9.65
CA LYS A 123 -7.27 -7.43 9.51
C LYS A 123 -6.62 -7.79 8.18
N ALA A 124 -7.03 -7.14 7.08
CA ALA A 124 -6.44 -7.38 5.78
C ALA A 124 -4.99 -6.91 5.71
N ALA A 125 -4.68 -5.74 6.31
CA ALA A 125 -3.31 -5.24 6.40
C ALA A 125 -2.42 -6.15 7.25
N ASP A 126 -2.88 -6.56 8.43
CA ASP A 126 -2.15 -7.44 9.35
C ASP A 126 -1.85 -8.80 8.70
N GLY A 127 -2.83 -9.41 8.03
CA GLY A 127 -2.64 -10.67 7.32
C GLY A 127 -1.64 -10.61 6.16
N MET A 128 -1.25 -9.42 5.74
CA MET A 128 -0.19 -9.21 4.74
C MET A 128 1.20 -9.00 5.37
N LEU A 129 1.30 -8.78 6.67
CA LEU A 129 2.58 -8.58 7.36
C LEU A 129 3.27 -9.91 7.71
N ASP A 130 2.51 -10.99 7.77
CA ASP A 130 3.01 -12.36 7.98
C ASP A 130 3.54 -12.96 6.67
#